data_c29b01f0152a95af1f64be87429be675
#
_entry.id   c29b01f0152a95af1f64be87429be675
#
_cell.length_a   1.000
_cell.length_b   1.000
_cell.length_c   1.000
_cell.angle_alpha   90.00
_cell.angle_beta   90.00
_cell.angle_gamma   90.00
#
_symmetry.space_group_name_H-M   'P 1'
#
loop_
_entity.id
_entity.type
_entity.pdbx_description
1 polymer ?
#
loop_
_entity_poly.entity_id
_entity_poly.type
_entity_poly.pdbx_seq_one_letter_code
_entity_poly.pdbx_strand_id
1 'polypeptide(L)'
;MTIHSDHPFVPAEGDKDQLRRLRGRMPAPVTVWATGTDTQRRGLTVSSLLLAAGDPDRVVGLIDPESDFWESAPATWTVNVLGAEHRFLADAFAGTAPAPGGPFTLGEWGDSEWGPVLAGTAGWIGVRTVESKPRAVGWGLLVEGIVESVTVMTAEPLAHLRGRYRELGLGG
;
A
#
# COMPACT_ATOMS: atom_id res chain seq x y z
N MET A 1 3.93 26.54 -20.55
CA MET A 1 4.03 25.41 -19.62
C MET A 1 2.75 24.61 -19.75
N THR A 2 2.80 23.54 -20.49
CA THR A 2 1.62 22.70 -20.75
C THR A 2 1.52 21.74 -19.56
N ILE A 3 0.57 22.00 -18.68
CA ILE A 3 0.21 21.02 -17.65
C ILE A 3 -0.45 19.88 -18.43
N HIS A 4 0.20 18.73 -18.49
CA HIS A 4 -0.43 17.52 -18.97
C HIS A 4 -1.59 17.18 -18.02
N SER A 5 -2.80 17.60 -18.43
CA SER A 5 -4.05 17.27 -17.73
C SER A 5 -4.44 15.79 -17.86
N ASP A 6 -3.63 15.00 -18.54
CA ASP A 6 -3.91 13.61 -18.89
C ASP A 6 -3.14 12.63 -18.00
N HIS A 7 -3.14 12.87 -16.69
CA HIS A 7 -2.71 11.83 -15.76
C HIS A 7 -3.79 10.73 -15.78
N PRO A 8 -3.45 9.46 -16.09
CA PRO A 8 -4.42 8.38 -16.26
C PRO A 8 -5.28 8.11 -15.01
N PHE A 9 -4.85 8.60 -13.87
CA PHE A 9 -5.57 8.49 -12.60
C PHE A 9 -6.40 9.73 -12.23
N VAL A 10 -6.32 10.80 -13.02
CA VAL A 10 -7.11 12.02 -12.82
C VAL A 10 -8.04 12.21 -14.01
N PRO A 11 -9.35 11.93 -13.89
CA PRO A 11 -10.30 12.17 -14.95
C PRO A 11 -10.40 13.65 -15.28
N ALA A 12 -10.64 13.98 -16.56
CA ALA A 12 -10.93 15.34 -17.00
C ALA A 12 -12.10 15.95 -16.19
N GLU A 13 -12.02 17.25 -15.90
CA GLU A 13 -13.12 17.96 -15.23
C GLU A 13 -14.41 17.82 -16.07
N GLY A 14 -15.41 17.18 -15.50
CA GLY A 14 -16.71 16.96 -16.13
C GLY A 14 -17.12 15.49 -16.25
N ASP A 15 -16.19 14.56 -16.41
CA ASP A 15 -16.48 13.14 -16.51
C ASP A 15 -16.07 12.43 -15.19
N LYS A 16 -16.81 12.76 -14.13
CA LYS A 16 -16.62 12.07 -12.86
C LYS A 16 -17.16 10.66 -13.02
N ASP A 17 -16.27 9.77 -13.43
CA ASP A 17 -16.53 8.35 -13.60
C ASP A 17 -17.33 7.80 -12.40
N GLN A 18 -18.52 7.29 -12.67
CA GLN A 18 -19.41 6.73 -11.67
C GLN A 18 -18.73 5.57 -10.93
N LEU A 19 -17.88 4.79 -11.62
CA LEU A 19 -17.10 3.73 -11.01
C LEU A 19 -16.13 4.29 -9.95
N ARG A 20 -15.44 5.39 -10.23
CA ARG A 20 -14.57 6.05 -9.26
C ARG A 20 -15.34 6.53 -8.05
N ARG A 21 -16.53 7.09 -8.25
CA ARG A 21 -17.41 7.54 -7.16
C ARG A 21 -17.89 6.37 -6.30
N LEU A 22 -18.24 5.24 -6.94
CA LEU A 22 -18.65 4.03 -6.24
C LEU A 22 -17.47 3.43 -5.47
N ARG A 23 -16.30 3.31 -6.10
CA ARG A 23 -15.07 2.84 -5.45
C ARG A 23 -14.72 3.66 -4.20
N GLY A 24 -14.88 4.98 -4.27
CA GLY A 24 -14.70 5.86 -3.11
C GLY A 24 -15.66 5.59 -1.95
N ARG A 25 -16.79 4.91 -2.19
CA ARG A 25 -17.76 4.51 -1.16
C ARG A 25 -17.49 3.13 -0.55
N MET A 26 -16.53 2.40 -1.12
CA MET A 26 -16.09 1.12 -0.57
C MET A 26 -14.97 1.39 0.45
N PRO A 27 -15.14 1.00 1.72
CA PRO A 27 -14.05 1.08 2.69
C PRO A 27 -12.86 0.25 2.20
N ALA A 28 -11.69 0.84 2.17
CA ALA A 28 -10.47 0.15 1.77
C ALA A 28 -9.46 0.15 2.93
N PRO A 29 -8.70 -0.94 3.09
CA PRO A 29 -7.60 -0.95 4.03
C PRO A 29 -6.54 0.06 3.60
N VAL A 30 -5.74 0.53 4.55
CA VAL A 30 -4.59 1.38 4.27
C VAL A 30 -3.34 0.62 4.66
N THR A 31 -2.52 0.28 3.69
CA THR A 31 -1.28 -0.47 3.92
C THR A 31 -0.10 0.23 3.25
N VAL A 32 1.09 0.01 3.79
CA VAL A 32 2.35 0.32 3.11
C VAL A 32 3.07 -0.99 2.79
N TRP A 33 3.33 -1.20 1.53
CA TRP A 33 4.21 -2.27 1.05
C TRP A 33 5.62 -1.74 1.02
N ALA A 34 6.54 -2.48 1.64
CA ALA A 34 7.92 -2.02 1.79
C ALA A 34 8.91 -3.15 1.52
N THR A 35 10.04 -2.81 0.89
CA THR A 35 11.13 -3.74 0.58
C THR A 35 12.49 -3.04 0.74
N GLY A 36 13.56 -3.82 0.69
CA GLY A 36 14.93 -3.33 0.80
C GLY A 36 15.38 -3.08 2.23
N THR A 37 16.61 -2.67 2.38
CA THR A 37 17.27 -2.35 3.66
C THR A 37 17.97 -1.00 3.59
N ASP A 38 18.14 -0.35 4.71
CA ASP A 38 18.87 0.92 4.85
C ASP A 38 18.47 1.97 3.80
N THR A 39 19.41 2.44 3.02
CA THR A 39 19.21 3.46 1.96
C THR A 39 18.51 2.91 0.72
N GLN A 40 18.39 1.58 0.60
CA GLN A 40 17.72 0.90 -0.51
C GLN A 40 16.24 0.58 -0.23
N ARG A 41 15.71 1.08 0.88
CA ARG A 41 14.28 0.91 1.19
C ARG A 41 13.41 1.57 0.13
N ARG A 42 12.39 0.83 -0.32
CA ARG A 42 11.37 1.30 -1.27
C ARG A 42 10.00 0.91 -0.75
N GLY A 43 9.01 1.74 -0.99
CA GLY A 43 7.66 1.45 -0.52
C GLY A 43 6.62 2.31 -1.21
N LEU A 44 5.36 1.85 -1.11
CA LEU A 44 4.21 2.58 -1.60
C LEU A 44 2.98 2.29 -0.75
N THR A 45 2.05 3.21 -0.73
CA THR A 45 0.73 2.99 -0.13
C THR A 45 -0.15 2.17 -1.07
N VAL A 46 -0.69 1.09 -0.55
CA VAL A 46 -1.59 0.18 -1.28
C VAL A 46 -2.88 0.00 -0.49
N SER A 47 -4.00 0.30 -1.14
CA SER A 47 -5.36 0.09 -0.61
C SER A 47 -6.17 -0.91 -1.44
N SER A 48 -5.66 -1.29 -2.61
CA SER A 48 -6.28 -2.27 -3.52
C SER A 48 -5.63 -3.63 -3.32
N LEU A 49 -5.89 -4.28 -2.20
CA LEU A 49 -5.34 -5.60 -1.90
C LEU A 49 -6.40 -6.51 -1.27
N LEU A 50 -6.12 -7.78 -1.34
CA LEU A 50 -6.86 -8.81 -0.62
C LEU A 50 -5.92 -9.92 -0.14
N LEU A 51 -6.33 -10.59 0.92
CA LEU A 51 -5.68 -11.79 1.43
C LEU A 51 -6.53 -13.00 1.04
N ALA A 52 -5.90 -13.96 0.39
CA ALA A 52 -6.53 -15.20 -0.05
C ALA A 52 -6.01 -16.36 0.80
N ALA A 53 -6.88 -16.92 1.62
CA ALA A 53 -6.56 -18.11 2.40
C ALA A 53 -6.34 -19.32 1.47
N GLY A 54 -5.32 -20.11 1.77
CA GLY A 54 -4.94 -21.27 0.98
C GLY A 54 -3.74 -22.01 1.57
N ASP A 55 -3.19 -22.91 0.81
CA ASP A 55 -1.94 -23.61 1.15
C ASP A 55 -0.97 -23.49 -0.05
N PRO A 56 -0.09 -22.51 -0.04
CA PRO A 56 0.11 -21.43 0.94
C PRO A 56 -0.91 -20.28 0.79
N ASP A 57 -1.08 -19.50 1.87
CA ASP A 57 -1.83 -18.24 1.84
C ASP A 57 -1.19 -17.25 0.86
N ARG A 58 -2.01 -16.38 0.27
CA ARG A 58 -1.57 -15.40 -0.73
C ARG A 58 -2.02 -13.99 -0.38
N VAL A 59 -1.23 -13.02 -0.80
CA VAL A 59 -1.65 -11.63 -0.92
C VAL A 59 -1.70 -11.25 -2.39
N VAL A 60 -2.74 -10.53 -2.78
CA VAL A 60 -2.90 -10.00 -4.13
C VAL A 60 -3.17 -8.51 -4.01
N GLY A 61 -2.50 -7.71 -4.81
CA GLY A 61 -2.72 -6.27 -4.83
C GLY A 61 -2.56 -5.66 -6.21
N LEU A 62 -3.19 -4.51 -6.38
CA LEU A 62 -3.06 -3.71 -7.58
C LEU A 62 -2.17 -2.54 -7.28
N ILE A 63 -1.02 -2.45 -7.94
CA ILE A 63 0.00 -1.43 -7.69
C ILE A 63 0.30 -0.61 -8.94
N ASP A 64 0.93 0.54 -8.74
CA ASP A 64 1.47 1.35 -9.82
C ASP A 64 2.70 0.66 -10.44
N PRO A 65 2.69 0.38 -11.76
CA PRO A 65 3.82 -0.23 -12.45
C PRO A 65 5.08 0.64 -12.46
N GLU A 66 4.94 1.96 -12.29
CA GLU A 66 6.04 2.94 -12.29
C GLU A 66 6.54 3.26 -10.88
N SER A 67 6.06 2.54 -9.84
CA SER A 67 6.52 2.76 -8.47
C SER A 67 7.94 2.26 -8.27
N ASP A 68 8.75 3.00 -7.51
CA ASP A 68 10.12 2.59 -7.12
C ASP A 68 10.13 1.22 -6.43
N PHE A 69 9.04 0.89 -5.74
CA PHE A 69 8.85 -0.42 -5.11
C PHE A 69 8.90 -1.54 -6.15
N TRP A 70 8.10 -1.42 -7.23
CA TRP A 70 8.03 -2.44 -8.26
C TRP A 70 9.28 -2.44 -9.16
N GLU A 71 9.81 -1.27 -9.49
CA GLU A 71 11.04 -1.13 -10.28
C GLU A 71 12.25 -1.77 -9.59
N SER A 72 12.26 -1.85 -8.26
CA SER A 72 13.30 -2.55 -7.51
C SER A 72 13.27 -4.07 -7.67
N ALA A 73 12.26 -4.63 -8.34
CA ALA A 73 12.04 -6.06 -8.56
C ALA A 73 12.13 -6.87 -7.24
N PRO A 74 11.30 -6.58 -6.24
CA PRO A 74 11.46 -7.14 -4.92
C PRO A 74 11.22 -8.65 -4.90
N ALA A 75 12.19 -9.44 -4.43
CA ALA A 75 12.00 -10.86 -4.17
C ALA A 75 11.15 -11.12 -2.92
N THR A 76 11.29 -10.23 -1.94
CA THR A 76 10.50 -10.23 -0.70
C THR A 76 10.07 -8.82 -0.34
N TRP A 77 8.95 -8.72 0.35
CA TRP A 77 8.46 -7.44 0.88
C TRP A 77 7.57 -7.65 2.10
N THR A 78 7.28 -6.57 2.79
CA THR A 78 6.32 -6.54 3.88
C THR A 78 5.06 -5.78 3.46
N VAL A 79 3.92 -6.18 4.01
CA VAL A 79 2.67 -5.40 3.98
C VAL A 79 2.42 -4.94 5.40
N ASN A 80 2.52 -3.65 5.66
CA ASN A 80 2.27 -3.03 6.95
C ASN A 80 0.86 -2.48 6.99
N VAL A 81 0.00 -3.00 7.86
CA VAL A 81 -1.39 -2.55 8.01
C VAL A 81 -1.41 -1.33 8.92
N LEU A 82 -1.65 -0.16 8.35
CA LEU A 82 -1.48 1.09 9.07
C LEU A 82 -2.53 1.29 10.18
N GLY A 83 -2.09 1.86 11.29
CA GLY A 83 -2.93 2.35 12.37
C GLY A 83 -3.29 3.83 12.21
N ALA A 84 -4.16 4.33 13.07
CA ALA A 84 -4.69 5.69 13.04
C ALA A 84 -3.61 6.79 13.05
N GLU A 85 -2.50 6.53 13.71
CA GLU A 85 -1.35 7.46 13.82
C GLU A 85 -0.61 7.67 12.50
N HIS A 86 -0.80 6.77 11.52
CA HIS A 86 0.00 6.72 10.31
C HIS A 86 -0.64 7.43 9.10
N ARG A 87 -1.64 8.29 9.29
CA ARG A 87 -2.33 9.00 8.19
C ARG A 87 -1.37 9.79 7.31
N PHE A 88 -0.51 10.59 7.94
CA PHE A 88 0.47 11.41 7.22
C PHE A 88 1.51 10.55 6.49
N LEU A 89 1.92 9.45 7.10
CA LEU A 89 2.81 8.47 6.50
C LEU A 89 2.18 7.82 5.26
N ALA A 90 0.89 7.46 5.33
CA ALA A 90 0.16 6.93 4.19
C ALA A 90 0.17 7.90 2.99
N ASP A 91 -0.05 9.18 3.24
CA ASP A 91 -0.02 10.22 2.20
C ASP A 91 1.40 10.40 1.63
N ALA A 92 2.44 10.33 2.48
CA ALA A 92 3.82 10.43 2.04
C ALA A 92 4.21 9.27 1.09
N PHE A 93 3.86 8.03 1.45
CA PHE A 93 4.10 6.85 0.60
C PHE A 93 3.19 6.80 -0.65
N ALA A 94 2.08 7.53 -0.64
CA ALA A 94 1.23 7.72 -1.83
C ALA A 94 1.74 8.83 -2.76
N GLY A 95 2.76 9.59 -2.34
CA GLY A 95 3.29 10.74 -3.09
C GLY A 95 2.37 11.97 -3.06
N THR A 96 1.40 12.02 -2.15
CA THR A 96 0.43 13.12 -2.03
C THR A 96 0.79 14.13 -0.92
N ALA A 97 1.78 13.81 -0.09
CA ALA A 97 2.31 14.70 0.94
C ALA A 97 3.84 14.79 0.86
N PRO A 98 4.43 15.94 1.23
CA PRO A 98 5.88 16.10 1.23
C PRO A 98 6.52 15.21 2.29
N ALA A 99 7.64 14.59 1.94
CA ALA A 99 8.49 13.83 2.86
C ALA A 99 9.97 14.18 2.60
N PRO A 100 10.47 15.30 3.12
CA PRO A 100 11.87 15.68 2.99
C PRO A 100 12.78 14.57 3.53
N GLY A 101 13.73 14.11 2.72
CA GLY A 101 14.59 12.97 3.06
C GLY A 101 13.96 11.60 2.77
N GLY A 102 12.76 11.57 2.18
CA GLY A 102 12.03 10.37 1.81
C GLY A 102 11.03 9.91 2.86
N PRO A 103 10.02 9.11 2.47
CA PRO A 103 8.92 8.72 3.36
C PRO A 103 9.36 7.81 4.51
N PHE A 104 10.47 7.09 4.39
CA PHE A 104 11.03 6.27 5.48
C PHE A 104 11.65 7.08 6.63
N THR A 105 11.75 8.40 6.51
CA THR A 105 12.09 9.30 7.63
C THR A 105 10.91 9.49 8.58
N LEU A 106 9.71 9.13 8.15
CA LEU A 106 8.48 9.19 8.93
C LEU A 106 8.21 7.84 9.58
N GLY A 107 7.78 7.86 10.83
CA GLY A 107 7.53 6.66 11.60
C GLY A 107 8.81 5.98 12.11
N GLU A 108 8.63 4.87 12.79
CA GLU A 108 9.69 4.08 13.38
C GLU A 108 9.77 2.73 12.67
N TRP A 109 10.86 2.49 11.95
CA TRP A 109 11.04 1.33 11.09
C TRP A 109 12.10 0.38 11.63
N GLY A 110 11.74 -0.89 11.77
CA GLY A 110 12.66 -2.01 11.98
C GLY A 110 12.90 -2.79 10.69
N ASP A 111 13.82 -3.75 10.74
CA ASP A 111 14.10 -4.67 9.63
C ASP A 111 13.56 -6.06 9.94
N SER A 112 13.17 -6.78 8.91
CA SER A 112 12.82 -8.20 8.93
C SER A 112 13.44 -8.93 7.74
N GLU A 113 13.30 -10.26 7.69
CA GLU A 113 13.76 -11.06 6.53
C GLU A 113 13.06 -10.66 5.22
N TRP A 114 11.87 -10.06 5.29
CA TRP A 114 11.09 -9.70 4.11
C TRP A 114 11.23 -8.22 3.71
N GLY A 115 11.65 -7.38 4.62
CA GLY A 115 11.81 -5.94 4.40
C GLY A 115 11.47 -5.11 5.63
N PRO A 116 11.31 -3.78 5.46
CA PRO A 116 11.03 -2.88 6.56
C PRO A 116 9.69 -3.12 7.23
N VAL A 117 9.65 -3.08 8.56
CA VAL A 117 8.45 -3.22 9.39
C VAL A 117 8.22 -1.94 10.18
N LEU A 118 7.02 -1.38 10.09
CA LEU A 118 6.63 -0.16 10.79
C LEU A 118 6.10 -0.50 12.19
N ALA A 119 6.61 0.20 13.21
CA ALA A 119 6.09 0.09 14.58
C ALA A 119 4.69 0.72 14.70
N GLY A 120 3.89 0.25 15.66
CA GLY A 120 2.57 0.80 15.97
C GLY A 120 1.49 0.51 14.93
N THR A 121 1.67 -0.48 14.08
CA THR A 121 0.69 -0.93 13.09
C THR A 121 -0.36 -1.87 13.69
N ALA A 122 -1.45 -2.13 12.96
CA ALA A 122 -2.41 -3.18 13.33
C ALA A 122 -1.86 -4.59 13.08
N GLY A 123 -0.79 -4.70 12.32
CA GLY A 123 -0.08 -5.91 12.01
C GLY A 123 0.71 -5.78 10.72
N TRP A 124 1.49 -6.81 10.42
CA TRP A 124 2.22 -6.88 9.17
C TRP A 124 2.37 -8.32 8.70
N ILE A 125 2.59 -8.49 7.44
CA ILE A 125 2.90 -9.79 6.82
C ILE A 125 4.21 -9.71 6.05
N GLY A 126 4.98 -10.79 6.13
CA GLY A 126 6.16 -11.02 5.30
C GLY A 126 5.78 -11.85 4.08
N VAL A 127 6.21 -11.40 2.92
CA VAL A 127 5.76 -11.90 1.63
C VAL A 127 6.95 -12.23 0.73
N ARG A 128 6.85 -13.34 0.01
CA ARG A 128 7.73 -13.68 -1.12
C ARG A 128 7.00 -13.45 -2.44
N THR A 129 7.64 -12.76 -3.38
CA THR A 129 7.10 -12.57 -4.74
C THR A 129 6.90 -13.92 -5.42
N VAL A 130 5.74 -14.09 -6.05
CA VAL A 130 5.52 -15.21 -6.96
C VAL A 130 6.28 -14.95 -8.26
N GLU A 131 7.01 -15.93 -8.76
CA GLU A 131 7.83 -15.80 -9.96
C GLU A 131 7.02 -15.62 -11.27
N SER A 132 5.70 -15.66 -11.20
CA SER A 132 4.84 -15.42 -12.35
C SER A 132 4.88 -13.96 -12.78
N LYS A 133 4.89 -13.72 -14.09
CA LYS A 133 4.82 -12.36 -14.64
C LYS A 133 3.51 -11.70 -14.19
N PRO A 134 3.55 -10.52 -13.53
CA PRO A 134 2.33 -9.83 -13.11
C PRO A 134 1.50 -9.41 -14.31
N ARG A 135 0.19 -9.40 -14.13
CA ARG A 135 -0.78 -9.07 -15.16
C ARG A 135 -1.23 -7.61 -15.05
N ALA A 136 -1.25 -6.91 -16.18
CA ALA A 136 -1.88 -5.60 -16.24
C ALA A 136 -3.41 -5.72 -16.04
N VAL A 137 -3.95 -4.92 -15.15
CA VAL A 137 -5.39 -4.80 -14.87
C VAL A 137 -5.74 -3.32 -14.77
N GLY A 138 -6.53 -2.82 -15.71
CA GLY A 138 -6.74 -1.38 -15.83
C GLY A 138 -5.40 -0.65 -16.00
N TRP A 139 -5.16 0.34 -15.18
CA TRP A 139 -3.91 1.12 -15.16
C TRP A 139 -2.84 0.55 -14.23
N GLY A 140 -3.15 -0.51 -13.50
CA GLY A 140 -2.26 -1.11 -12.52
C GLY A 140 -1.70 -2.45 -12.94
N LEU A 141 -0.76 -2.94 -12.13
CA LEU A 141 -0.26 -4.31 -12.16
C LEU A 141 -0.88 -5.11 -11.02
N LEU A 142 -1.45 -6.26 -11.36
CA LEU A 142 -1.88 -7.24 -10.38
C LEU A 142 -0.67 -8.05 -9.95
N VAL A 143 -0.22 -7.81 -8.73
CA VAL A 143 0.94 -8.47 -8.10
C VAL A 143 0.44 -9.49 -7.09
N GLU A 144 1.06 -10.66 -7.08
CA GLU A 144 0.74 -11.75 -6.17
C GLU A 144 1.99 -12.17 -5.40
N GLY A 145 1.80 -12.50 -4.12
CA GLY A 145 2.86 -13.02 -3.28
C GLY A 145 2.39 -14.11 -2.34
N ILE A 146 3.33 -14.95 -1.93
CA ILE A 146 3.16 -15.98 -0.91
C ILE A 146 3.34 -15.34 0.44
N VAL A 147 2.38 -15.52 1.34
CA VAL A 147 2.48 -15.10 2.73
C VAL A 147 3.33 -16.11 3.48
N GLU A 148 4.46 -15.67 4.02
CA GLU A 148 5.40 -16.51 4.78
C GLU A 148 5.41 -16.22 6.28
N SER A 149 5.00 -15.02 6.66
CA SER A 149 4.94 -14.60 8.07
C SER A 149 3.75 -13.68 8.31
N VAL A 150 3.13 -13.80 9.46
CA VAL A 150 2.02 -12.95 9.89
C VAL A 150 2.24 -12.51 11.33
N THR A 151 2.16 -11.23 11.59
CA THR A 151 2.17 -10.65 12.93
C THR A 151 0.96 -9.76 13.11
N VAL A 152 0.12 -10.09 14.07
CA VAL A 152 -1.05 -9.28 14.46
C VAL A 152 -0.67 -8.43 15.66
N MET A 153 -1.01 -7.15 15.61
CA MET A 153 -0.74 -6.18 16.67
C MET A 153 -2.03 -5.53 17.13
N THR A 154 -1.96 -4.72 18.18
CA THR A 154 -3.15 -4.21 18.89
C THR A 154 -3.64 -2.85 18.41
N ALA A 155 -2.92 -2.16 17.52
CA ALA A 155 -3.37 -0.86 17.03
C ALA A 155 -4.65 -1.02 16.17
N GLU A 156 -5.55 -0.06 16.27
CA GLU A 156 -6.74 -0.03 15.43
C GLU A 156 -6.36 0.26 13.97
N PRO A 157 -6.87 -0.51 13.01
CA PRO A 157 -6.54 -0.33 11.61
C PRO A 157 -7.14 0.96 11.06
N LEU A 158 -6.41 1.59 10.15
CA LEU A 158 -6.84 2.73 9.38
C LEU A 158 -7.61 2.28 8.14
N ALA A 159 -8.74 2.92 7.86
CA ALA A 159 -9.49 2.72 6.61
C ALA A 159 -9.54 4.01 5.78
N HIS A 160 -9.67 3.86 4.48
CA HIS A 160 -9.89 4.96 3.56
C HIS A 160 -11.30 4.89 2.98
N LEU A 161 -12.06 5.98 3.10
CA LEU A 161 -13.43 6.07 2.62
C LEU A 161 -13.74 7.49 2.14
N ARG A 162 -14.24 7.62 0.91
CA ARG A 162 -14.63 8.92 0.31
C ARG A 162 -13.51 9.96 0.33
N GLY A 163 -12.28 9.54 0.02
CA GLY A 163 -11.12 10.41 0.00
C GLY A 163 -10.59 10.85 1.36
N ARG A 164 -11.03 10.19 2.44
CA ARG A 164 -10.61 10.50 3.81
C ARG A 164 -10.23 9.24 4.58
N TYR A 165 -9.24 9.38 5.44
CA TYR A 165 -8.93 8.34 6.42
C TYR A 165 -9.97 8.30 7.54
N ARG A 166 -10.31 7.11 7.97
CA ARG A 166 -11.24 6.83 9.05
C ARG A 166 -10.63 5.88 10.06
N GLU A 167 -10.76 6.21 11.32
CA GLU A 167 -10.54 5.26 12.40
C GLU A 167 -11.80 4.40 12.51
N LEU A 168 -11.59 3.10 12.50
CA LEU A 168 -12.66 2.15 12.77
C LEU A 168 -12.65 1.90 14.27
N GLY A 169 -13.34 2.75 15.04
CA GLY A 169 -13.53 2.50 16.46
C GLY A 169 -14.16 1.12 16.63
N LEU A 170 -13.51 0.27 17.39
CA LEU A 170 -14.15 -0.97 17.87
C LEU A 170 -15.20 -0.52 18.89
N GLY A 171 -16.37 -0.09 18.38
CA GLY A 171 -17.55 0.14 19.19
C GLY A 171 -17.90 -1.19 19.86
N GLY A 172 -17.73 -1.25 21.17
CA GLY A 172 -18.23 -2.33 21.98
C GLY A 172 -19.76 -2.27 22.05
#